data_c6ca2b45d7e7b74b888f40ff318adb8e
#
_entry.id   c6ca2b45d7e7b74b888f40ff318adb8e
#
_cell.length_a   1.000
_cell.length_b   1.000
_cell.length_c   1.000
_cell.angle_alpha   90.00
_cell.angle_beta   90.00
_cell.angle_gamma   90.00
#
_symmetry.space_group_name_H-M   'P 1'
#
loop_
_entity.id
_entity.type
_entity.pdbx_description
1 polymer ?
#
loop_
_entity_poly.entity_id
_entity_poly.type
_entity_poly.pdbx_seq_one_letter_code
_entity_poly.pdbx_strand_id
1 'polypeptide(L)'
;GRSFAADMPPATTPGCGVIVPSETLNEVAAKKLLAAAGIPVVVETLVKSGADAAAAVEALGQPAAMKLVSPDILHKSEIGGVMLKVEPEDAAAAYETLRERGRKHKPDAAIEGVVVAPMIDGGVETILGVKRDSVFGPVVVFGLGGAFVEVLQDVTRRLAPFGVEEALEMIREIKGYPLLEGVRGGPVADVDTLAEALSRLSLLAHENRDRIDSIDINPFLVLPEGQGARAVDALIVPREDS
;
A
#
# COMPACT_ATOMS: atom_id res chain seq x y z
N GLY A 1 43.45 3.88 -3.82
CA GLY A 1 42.44 3.07 -4.47
C GLY A 1 41.86 2.09 -3.47
N ARG A 2 40.74 2.41 -2.84
CA ARG A 2 39.93 1.43 -2.10
C ARG A 2 38.82 0.96 -3.02
N SER A 3 38.86 -0.34 -3.32
CA SER A 3 37.85 -1.05 -4.09
C SER A 3 36.48 -0.94 -3.37
N PHE A 4 35.50 -0.33 -4.02
CA PHE A 4 34.09 -0.34 -3.62
C PHE A 4 33.41 -1.63 -4.10
N ALA A 5 34.01 -2.77 -3.83
CA ALA A 5 33.38 -4.08 -3.94
C ALA A 5 33.36 -4.66 -2.53
N ALA A 6 32.57 -4.09 -1.67
CA ALA A 6 32.44 -4.54 -0.30
C ALA A 6 30.98 -4.74 0.05
N ASP A 7 30.72 -6.00 0.43
CA ASP A 7 29.60 -6.47 1.22
C ASP A 7 28.20 -6.28 0.62
N MET A 8 27.95 -7.02 -0.45
CA MET A 8 26.61 -7.57 -0.63
C MET A 8 26.34 -8.51 0.55
N PRO A 9 25.27 -8.33 1.35
CA PRO A 9 24.91 -9.29 2.36
C PRO A 9 24.72 -10.66 1.69
N PRO A 10 25.06 -11.77 2.38
CA PRO A 10 24.91 -13.09 1.82
C PRO A 10 23.44 -13.31 1.41
N ALA A 11 23.25 -13.75 0.18
CA ALA A 11 21.95 -14.09 -0.38
C ALA A 11 21.33 -15.29 0.37
N THR A 12 20.60 -15.01 1.44
CA THR A 12 19.88 -16.02 2.23
C THR A 12 18.40 -15.63 2.48
N THR A 13 17.92 -14.54 1.93
CA THR A 13 16.47 -14.32 1.88
C THR A 13 15.97 -15.00 0.61
N PRO A 14 15.15 -16.08 0.73
CA PRO A 14 14.56 -16.68 -0.47
C PRO A 14 13.82 -15.58 -1.25
N GLY A 15 14.03 -15.54 -2.57
CA GLY A 15 13.37 -14.60 -3.45
C GLY A 15 11.87 -14.59 -3.24
N CYS A 16 11.20 -13.48 -3.45
CA CYS A 16 9.74 -13.44 -3.34
C CYS A 16 9.07 -14.26 -4.47
N GLY A 17 9.79 -14.51 -5.57
CA GLY A 17 9.31 -15.30 -6.71
C GLY A 17 8.08 -14.70 -7.41
N VAL A 18 7.73 -13.47 -7.08
CA VAL A 18 6.56 -12.76 -7.61
C VAL A 18 6.95 -11.97 -8.84
N ILE A 19 6.25 -12.19 -9.94
CA ILE A 19 6.47 -11.48 -11.20
C ILE A 19 5.38 -10.42 -11.38
N VAL A 20 5.78 -9.16 -11.54
CA VAL A 20 4.87 -8.08 -11.87
C VAL A 20 4.52 -8.15 -13.36
N PRO A 21 3.22 -8.20 -13.72
CA PRO A 21 2.79 -8.18 -15.11
C PRO A 21 3.08 -6.83 -15.78
N SER A 22 3.09 -6.80 -17.12
CA SER A 22 3.30 -5.56 -17.89
C SER A 22 2.04 -4.70 -18.03
N GLU A 23 0.89 -5.21 -17.60
CA GLU A 23 -0.39 -4.48 -17.67
C GLU A 23 -0.59 -3.65 -16.40
N THR A 24 -1.31 -2.53 -16.52
CA THR A 24 -1.70 -1.70 -15.38
C THR A 24 -2.61 -2.51 -14.44
N LEU A 25 -2.24 -2.58 -13.18
CA LEU A 25 -2.99 -3.28 -12.16
C LEU A 25 -4.01 -2.34 -11.51
N ASN A 26 -5.24 -2.83 -11.28
CA ASN A 26 -6.14 -2.18 -10.35
C ASN A 26 -5.68 -2.42 -8.89
N GLU A 27 -6.25 -1.69 -7.93
CA GLU A 27 -5.89 -1.78 -6.50
C GLU A 27 -5.96 -3.22 -5.96
N VAL A 28 -7.01 -3.97 -6.32
CA VAL A 28 -7.21 -5.35 -5.85
C VAL A 28 -6.08 -6.27 -6.34
N ALA A 29 -5.72 -6.16 -7.61
CA ALA A 29 -4.64 -6.94 -8.20
C ALA A 29 -3.28 -6.53 -7.62
N ALA A 30 -3.03 -5.24 -7.42
CA ALA A 30 -1.83 -4.73 -6.79
C ALA A 30 -1.67 -5.29 -5.36
N LYS A 31 -2.72 -5.22 -4.52
CA LYS A 31 -2.69 -5.78 -3.16
C LYS A 31 -2.50 -7.29 -3.13
N LYS A 32 -3.11 -8.05 -4.06
CA LYS A 32 -2.87 -9.50 -4.19
C LYS A 32 -1.40 -9.80 -4.49
N LEU A 33 -0.78 -9.02 -5.36
CA LEU A 33 0.63 -9.18 -5.70
C LEU A 33 1.53 -8.86 -4.49
N LEU A 34 1.25 -7.78 -3.77
CA LEU A 34 1.96 -7.43 -2.53
C LEU A 34 1.83 -8.53 -1.48
N ALA A 35 0.62 -9.08 -1.27
CA ALA A 35 0.39 -10.19 -0.37
C ALA A 35 1.18 -11.43 -0.76
N ALA A 36 1.25 -11.77 -2.06
CA ALA A 36 2.06 -12.87 -2.57
C ALA A 36 3.56 -12.65 -2.33
N ALA A 37 4.03 -11.40 -2.32
CA ALA A 37 5.40 -11.04 -1.95
C ALA A 37 5.65 -11.03 -0.43
N GLY A 38 4.65 -11.34 0.38
CA GLY A 38 4.73 -11.37 1.84
C GLY A 38 4.58 -10.01 2.51
N ILE A 39 4.07 -9.00 1.80
CA ILE A 39 3.73 -7.69 2.35
C ILE A 39 2.28 -7.75 2.85
N PRO A 40 2.02 -7.46 4.14
CA PRO A 40 0.67 -7.55 4.67
C PRO A 40 -0.25 -6.50 4.08
N VAL A 41 -1.46 -6.92 3.70
CA VAL A 41 -2.49 -6.07 3.11
C VAL A 41 -3.80 -6.20 3.88
N VAL A 42 -4.67 -5.20 3.77
CA VAL A 42 -6.05 -5.31 4.26
C VAL A 42 -6.79 -6.33 3.41
N VAL A 43 -7.45 -7.28 4.08
CA VAL A 43 -8.33 -8.24 3.42
C VAL A 43 -9.60 -7.51 2.98
N GLU A 44 -9.92 -7.60 1.69
CA GLU A 44 -11.08 -6.94 1.11
C GLU A 44 -11.85 -7.85 0.17
N THR A 45 -13.12 -7.57 -0.01
CA THR A 45 -14.02 -8.33 -0.89
C THR A 45 -14.47 -7.44 -2.05
N LEU A 46 -14.17 -7.84 -3.29
CA LEU A 46 -14.71 -7.19 -4.48
C LEU A 46 -16.16 -7.66 -4.69
N VAL A 47 -17.10 -6.71 -4.70
CA VAL A 47 -18.52 -6.94 -4.92
C VAL A 47 -18.98 -6.30 -6.23
N LYS A 48 -19.98 -6.93 -6.87
CA LYS A 48 -20.49 -6.51 -8.18
C LYS A 48 -21.95 -6.06 -8.15
N SER A 49 -22.59 -6.13 -6.99
CA SER A 49 -23.98 -5.67 -6.79
C SER A 49 -24.16 -5.03 -5.41
N GLY A 50 -25.22 -4.22 -5.25
CA GLY A 50 -25.59 -3.67 -3.95
C GLY A 50 -25.97 -4.75 -2.94
N ALA A 51 -26.58 -5.85 -3.37
CA ALA A 51 -26.91 -6.98 -2.50
C ALA A 51 -25.66 -7.69 -1.97
N ASP A 52 -24.65 -7.91 -2.83
CA ASP A 52 -23.37 -8.48 -2.42
C ASP A 52 -22.63 -7.52 -1.46
N ALA A 53 -22.74 -6.21 -1.69
CA ALA A 53 -22.15 -5.20 -0.80
C ALA A 53 -22.75 -5.27 0.60
N ALA A 54 -24.09 -5.32 0.71
CA ALA A 54 -24.77 -5.45 2.01
C ALA A 54 -24.33 -6.73 2.73
N ALA A 55 -24.34 -7.86 2.05
CA ALA A 55 -23.91 -9.13 2.62
C ALA A 55 -22.44 -9.11 3.06
N ALA A 56 -21.56 -8.46 2.29
CA ALA A 56 -20.14 -8.35 2.64
C ALA A 56 -19.92 -7.47 3.88
N VAL A 57 -20.62 -6.33 4.01
CA VAL A 57 -20.54 -5.47 5.20
C VAL A 57 -21.11 -6.18 6.43
N GLU A 58 -22.26 -6.87 6.29
CA GLU A 58 -22.83 -7.67 7.37
C GLU A 58 -21.85 -8.76 7.86
N ALA A 59 -21.17 -9.43 6.94
CA ALA A 59 -20.19 -10.48 7.27
C ALA A 59 -18.95 -9.93 8.01
N LEU A 60 -18.59 -8.65 7.87
CA LEU A 60 -17.52 -8.01 8.64
C LEU A 60 -17.91 -7.81 10.11
N GLY A 61 -19.20 -7.72 10.44
CA GLY A 61 -19.67 -7.46 11.80
C GLY A 61 -19.30 -6.06 12.34
N GLN A 62 -18.91 -5.15 11.48
CA GLN A 62 -18.52 -3.77 11.79
C GLN A 62 -18.72 -2.88 10.55
N PRO A 63 -18.82 -1.55 10.72
CA PRO A 63 -18.85 -0.63 9.58
C PRO A 63 -17.68 -0.82 8.64
N ALA A 64 -17.91 -0.64 7.35
CA ALA A 64 -16.92 -0.89 6.32
C ALA A 64 -16.40 0.39 5.65
N ALA A 65 -15.22 0.29 5.06
CA ALA A 65 -14.76 1.17 4.00
C ALA A 65 -15.18 0.55 2.65
N MET A 66 -15.81 1.36 1.80
CA MET A 66 -16.20 0.96 0.45
C MET A 66 -15.51 1.85 -0.57
N LYS A 67 -14.87 1.24 -1.58
CA LYS A 67 -14.10 1.96 -2.60
C LYS A 67 -14.45 1.48 -4.00
N LEU A 68 -14.60 2.42 -4.94
CA LEU A 68 -14.77 2.12 -6.35
C LEU A 68 -13.53 1.44 -6.93
N VAL A 69 -13.71 0.42 -7.78
CA VAL A 69 -12.64 -0.27 -8.49
C VAL A 69 -12.76 -0.03 -9.98
N SER A 70 -11.75 0.62 -10.53
CA SER A 70 -11.65 0.89 -11.97
C SER A 70 -10.18 1.06 -12.34
N PRO A 71 -9.68 0.45 -13.42
CA PRO A 71 -8.33 0.70 -13.95
C PRO A 71 -8.21 2.11 -14.56
N ASP A 72 -9.34 2.72 -14.92
CA ASP A 72 -9.39 4.03 -15.57
C ASP A 72 -9.47 5.21 -14.59
N ILE A 73 -9.71 4.95 -13.29
CA ILE A 73 -9.88 5.95 -12.24
C ILE A 73 -8.91 5.64 -11.10
N LEU A 74 -7.74 6.26 -11.14
CA LEU A 74 -6.66 6.02 -10.17
C LEU A 74 -6.85 6.83 -8.87
N HIS A 75 -7.26 8.10 -8.99
CA HIS A 75 -7.43 9.01 -7.84
C HIS A 75 -8.89 9.03 -7.34
N LYS A 76 -9.31 7.94 -6.72
CA LYS A 76 -10.71 7.71 -6.30
C LYS A 76 -11.21 8.72 -5.27
N SER A 77 -10.35 9.16 -4.36
CA SER A 77 -10.71 10.09 -3.29
C SER A 77 -11.17 11.45 -3.83
N GLU A 78 -10.57 11.93 -4.92
CA GLU A 78 -10.90 13.22 -5.53
C GLU A 78 -12.32 13.26 -6.10
N ILE A 79 -12.83 12.11 -6.54
CA ILE A 79 -14.19 11.98 -7.10
C ILE A 79 -15.22 11.52 -6.07
N GLY A 80 -14.84 11.40 -4.80
CA GLY A 80 -15.69 10.79 -3.77
C GLY A 80 -15.93 9.29 -4.01
N GLY A 81 -14.99 8.61 -4.67
CA GLY A 81 -15.02 7.17 -4.93
C GLY A 81 -14.67 6.30 -3.72
N VAL A 82 -14.61 6.90 -2.53
CA VAL A 82 -14.39 6.22 -1.24
C VAL A 82 -15.49 6.66 -0.28
N MET A 83 -16.10 5.70 0.40
CA MET A 83 -17.05 5.92 1.50
C MET A 83 -16.57 5.15 2.72
N LEU A 84 -16.52 5.80 3.88
CA LEU A 84 -16.07 5.24 5.14
C LEU A 84 -17.25 5.09 6.10
N LYS A 85 -17.11 4.16 7.06
CA LYS A 85 -18.12 3.90 8.10
C LYS A 85 -19.50 3.56 7.52
N VAL A 86 -19.50 2.76 6.46
CA VAL A 86 -20.75 2.30 5.81
C VAL A 86 -21.32 1.15 6.64
N GLU A 87 -22.55 1.34 7.13
CA GLU A 87 -23.28 0.31 7.85
C GLU A 87 -23.95 -0.69 6.88
N PRO A 88 -24.30 -1.91 7.33
CA PRO A 88 -24.90 -2.92 6.45
C PRO A 88 -26.15 -2.45 5.72
N GLU A 89 -27.03 -1.70 6.40
CA GLU A 89 -28.28 -1.15 5.83
C GLU A 89 -28.05 -0.13 4.73
N ASP A 90 -26.90 0.59 4.76
CA ASP A 90 -26.54 1.63 3.80
C ASP A 90 -25.70 1.09 2.63
N ALA A 91 -25.15 -0.12 2.75
CA ALA A 91 -24.14 -0.64 1.85
C ALA A 91 -24.62 -0.77 0.39
N ALA A 92 -25.89 -1.17 0.18
CA ALA A 92 -26.46 -1.25 -1.15
C ALA A 92 -26.57 0.12 -1.83
N ALA A 93 -27.02 1.13 -1.10
CA ALA A 93 -27.12 2.52 -1.58
C ALA A 93 -25.73 3.13 -1.81
N ALA A 94 -24.77 2.85 -0.93
CA ALA A 94 -23.36 3.26 -1.07
C ALA A 94 -22.74 2.67 -2.34
N TYR A 95 -22.99 1.40 -2.65
CA TYR A 95 -22.53 0.76 -3.87
C TYR A 95 -22.98 1.50 -5.13
N GLU A 96 -24.28 1.82 -5.24
CA GLU A 96 -24.81 2.54 -6.40
C GLU A 96 -24.26 3.98 -6.47
N THR A 97 -24.18 4.66 -5.33
CA THR A 97 -23.61 6.01 -5.24
C THR A 97 -22.16 6.05 -5.75
N LEU A 98 -21.32 5.10 -5.34
CA LEU A 98 -19.94 5.01 -5.80
C LEU A 98 -19.84 4.79 -7.30
N ARG A 99 -20.68 3.93 -7.85
CA ARG A 99 -20.75 3.67 -9.30
C ARG A 99 -21.20 4.90 -10.10
N GLU A 100 -22.22 5.60 -9.59
CA GLU A 100 -22.69 6.84 -10.21
C GLU A 100 -21.62 7.92 -10.24
N ARG A 101 -20.88 8.11 -9.14
CA ARG A 101 -19.75 9.06 -9.09
C ARG A 101 -18.67 8.71 -10.09
N GLY A 102 -18.32 7.43 -10.21
CA GLY A 102 -17.35 6.96 -11.22
C GLY A 102 -17.80 7.26 -12.64
N ARG A 103 -19.05 6.93 -13.00
CA ARG A 103 -19.62 7.21 -14.30
C ARG A 103 -19.75 8.69 -14.61
N LYS A 104 -20.09 9.50 -13.61
CA LYS A 104 -20.17 10.96 -13.76
C LYS A 104 -18.81 11.57 -14.06
N HIS A 105 -17.75 11.06 -13.42
CA HIS A 105 -16.38 11.54 -13.61
C HIS A 105 -15.82 11.11 -14.98
N LYS A 106 -15.99 9.83 -15.33
CA LYS A 106 -15.51 9.26 -16.60
C LYS A 106 -16.57 8.28 -17.13
N PRO A 107 -17.46 8.74 -18.05
CA PRO A 107 -18.59 7.93 -18.54
C PRO A 107 -18.21 6.59 -19.14
N ASP A 108 -17.05 6.52 -19.82
CA ASP A 108 -16.56 5.34 -20.52
C ASP A 108 -15.61 4.49 -19.64
N ALA A 109 -15.45 4.82 -18.35
CA ALA A 109 -14.57 4.06 -17.45
C ALA A 109 -15.09 2.63 -17.26
N ALA A 110 -14.18 1.68 -17.33
CA ALA A 110 -14.44 0.29 -16.95
C ALA A 110 -14.55 0.19 -15.43
N ILE A 111 -15.78 0.18 -14.90
CA ILE A 111 -16.03 -0.01 -13.46
C ILE A 111 -16.16 -1.51 -13.20
N GLU A 112 -15.19 -2.08 -12.50
CA GLU A 112 -15.15 -3.52 -12.19
C GLU A 112 -16.02 -3.90 -10.99
N GLY A 113 -16.32 -2.93 -10.11
CA GLY A 113 -17.15 -3.12 -8.91
C GLY A 113 -16.78 -2.15 -7.81
N VAL A 114 -17.05 -2.57 -6.59
CA VAL A 114 -16.68 -1.87 -5.35
C VAL A 114 -15.98 -2.87 -4.44
N VAL A 115 -14.90 -2.48 -3.79
CA VAL A 115 -14.32 -3.26 -2.70
C VAL A 115 -14.94 -2.87 -1.38
N VAL A 116 -15.19 -3.88 -0.55
CA VAL A 116 -15.63 -3.75 0.84
C VAL A 116 -14.48 -4.22 1.72
N ALA A 117 -14.02 -3.37 2.61
CA ALA A 117 -12.93 -3.64 3.54
C ALA A 117 -13.31 -3.26 4.97
N PRO A 118 -12.77 -3.93 6.01
CA PRO A 118 -12.99 -3.51 7.38
C PRO A 118 -12.40 -2.12 7.61
N MET A 119 -13.05 -1.33 8.48
CA MET A 119 -12.43 -0.15 9.04
C MET A 119 -11.25 -0.58 9.92
N ILE A 120 -10.15 0.14 9.80
CA ILE A 120 -8.99 -0.07 10.67
C ILE A 120 -8.87 1.17 11.54
N ASP A 121 -9.06 0.97 12.83
CA ASP A 121 -8.94 2.05 13.80
C ASP A 121 -7.53 2.09 14.40
N GLY A 122 -7.02 3.29 14.55
CA GLY A 122 -5.70 3.53 15.14
C GLY A 122 -4.54 3.22 14.20
N GLY A 123 -3.33 3.20 14.79
CA GLY A 123 -2.09 3.03 14.05
C GLY A 123 -1.50 4.35 13.54
N VAL A 124 -0.29 4.25 13.04
CA VAL A 124 0.45 5.35 12.42
C VAL A 124 0.41 5.17 10.91
N GLU A 125 -0.07 6.19 10.21
CA GLU A 125 -0.04 6.18 8.74
C GLU A 125 1.39 6.42 8.25
N THR A 126 1.84 5.53 7.40
CA THR A 126 3.14 5.61 6.71
C THR A 126 2.95 5.44 5.21
N ILE A 127 3.97 5.82 4.45
CA ILE A 127 4.06 5.57 3.02
C ILE A 127 5.27 4.68 2.73
N LEU A 128 5.05 3.67 1.91
CA LEU A 128 6.09 2.84 1.35
C LEU A 128 6.03 2.97 -0.17
N GLY A 129 7.13 3.38 -0.77
CA GLY A 129 7.18 3.58 -2.22
C GLY A 129 8.38 2.91 -2.86
N VAL A 130 8.27 2.66 -4.15
CA VAL A 130 9.40 2.32 -5.03
C VAL A 130 9.36 3.27 -6.21
N LYS A 131 10.51 3.83 -6.53
CA LYS A 131 10.69 4.58 -7.77
C LYS A 131 11.92 4.06 -8.49
N ARG A 132 11.80 3.84 -9.77
CA ARG A 132 12.94 3.46 -10.59
C ARG A 132 13.81 4.69 -10.86
N ASP A 133 15.08 4.57 -10.50
CA ASP A 133 16.12 5.50 -10.95
C ASP A 133 16.77 4.94 -12.23
N SER A 134 17.05 5.82 -13.19
CA SER A 134 17.60 5.42 -14.50
C SER A 134 19.03 4.90 -14.42
N VAL A 135 19.78 5.26 -13.37
CA VAL A 135 21.19 4.91 -13.17
C VAL A 135 21.35 3.81 -12.12
N PHE A 136 20.63 3.97 -11.00
CA PHE A 136 20.82 3.11 -9.83
C PHE A 136 19.80 1.96 -9.72
N GLY A 137 18.76 1.97 -10.55
CA GLY A 137 17.69 0.98 -10.48
C GLY A 137 16.60 1.33 -9.45
N PRO A 138 15.94 0.34 -8.82
CA PRO A 138 14.84 0.63 -7.92
C PRO A 138 15.32 1.23 -6.59
N VAL A 139 14.70 2.34 -6.22
CA VAL A 139 14.90 3.06 -4.95
C VAL A 139 13.64 2.92 -4.13
N VAL A 140 13.76 2.38 -2.93
CA VAL A 140 12.68 2.32 -1.95
C VAL A 140 12.62 3.63 -1.19
N VAL A 141 11.40 4.12 -0.97
CA VAL A 141 11.10 5.34 -0.22
C VAL A 141 10.23 4.98 0.97
N PHE A 142 10.54 5.56 2.11
CA PHE A 142 9.76 5.44 3.34
C PHE A 142 9.57 6.80 3.98
N GLY A 143 8.39 7.03 4.57
CA GLY A 143 8.08 8.23 5.35
C GLY A 143 6.76 8.09 6.12
N LEU A 144 6.43 9.10 6.93
CA LEU A 144 5.11 9.19 7.53
C LEU A 144 4.06 9.54 6.48
N GLY A 145 2.85 9.02 6.64
CA GLY A 145 1.70 9.32 5.79
C GLY A 145 0.95 10.60 6.17
N GLY A 146 -0.17 10.83 5.48
CA GLY A 146 -1.05 11.95 5.74
C GLY A 146 -0.39 13.32 5.48
N ALA A 147 -0.84 14.35 6.19
CA ALA A 147 -0.37 15.73 6.03
C ALA A 147 1.14 15.91 6.28
N PHE A 148 1.79 14.99 6.97
CA PHE A 148 3.22 15.08 7.25
C PHE A 148 4.08 14.93 5.99
N VAL A 149 3.68 14.10 5.04
CA VAL A 149 4.44 13.93 3.77
C VAL A 149 4.36 15.18 2.93
N GLU A 150 3.17 15.75 2.79
CA GLU A 150 2.95 16.91 1.93
C GLU A 150 3.68 18.17 2.42
N VAL A 151 3.75 18.35 3.74
CA VAL A 151 4.30 19.57 4.36
C VAL A 151 5.78 19.41 4.73
N LEU A 152 6.19 18.30 5.31
CA LEU A 152 7.52 18.13 5.88
C LEU A 152 8.51 17.42 4.97
N GLN A 153 8.02 16.67 3.96
CA GLN A 153 8.84 15.85 3.06
C GLN A 153 9.87 14.98 3.80
N ASP A 154 9.45 14.49 4.99
CA ASP A 154 10.28 13.69 5.87
C ASP A 154 10.29 12.24 5.37
N VAL A 155 11.18 11.98 4.43
CA VAL A 155 11.32 10.69 3.77
C VAL A 155 12.77 10.24 3.72
N THR A 156 12.97 8.94 3.87
CA THR A 156 14.26 8.27 3.66
C THR A 156 14.23 7.44 2.37
N ARG A 157 15.41 7.14 1.83
CA ARG A 157 15.55 6.39 0.57
C ARG A 157 16.68 5.39 0.69
N ARG A 158 16.47 4.20 0.10
CA ARG A 158 17.47 3.13 0.02
C ARG A 158 17.44 2.47 -1.35
N LEU A 159 18.60 2.08 -1.83
CA LEU A 159 18.71 1.24 -3.03
C LEU A 159 18.26 -0.19 -2.69
N ALA A 160 17.43 -0.76 -3.55
CA ALA A 160 17.02 -2.16 -3.42
C ALA A 160 18.11 -3.11 -3.99
N PRO A 161 18.30 -4.33 -3.42
CA PRO A 161 17.59 -4.88 -2.27
C PRO A 161 18.31 -4.58 -0.94
N PHE A 162 17.59 -4.65 0.16
CA PHE A 162 18.15 -4.55 1.50
C PHE A 162 17.40 -5.46 2.49
N GLY A 163 18.05 -5.78 3.60
CA GLY A 163 17.49 -6.62 4.67
C GLY A 163 16.73 -5.82 5.73
N VAL A 164 16.20 -6.54 6.74
CA VAL A 164 15.41 -5.97 7.84
C VAL A 164 16.24 -4.99 8.69
N GLU A 165 17.52 -5.25 8.92
CA GLU A 165 18.39 -4.36 9.69
C GLU A 165 18.51 -2.97 9.04
N GLU A 166 18.77 -2.93 7.73
CA GLU A 166 18.83 -1.68 6.97
C GLU A 166 17.45 -0.98 6.92
N ALA A 167 16.36 -1.75 6.86
CA ALA A 167 15.01 -1.20 6.96
C ALA A 167 14.77 -0.52 8.30
N LEU A 168 15.22 -1.10 9.41
CA LEU A 168 15.14 -0.51 10.75
C LEU A 168 15.94 0.79 10.84
N GLU A 169 17.12 0.86 10.26
CA GLU A 169 17.90 2.10 10.18
C GLU A 169 17.15 3.16 9.38
N MET A 170 16.64 2.80 8.19
CA MET A 170 15.84 3.67 7.34
C MET A 170 14.62 4.26 8.08
N ILE A 171 13.92 3.45 8.88
CA ILE A 171 12.77 3.88 9.68
C ILE A 171 13.19 4.89 10.75
N ARG A 172 14.32 4.67 11.42
CA ARG A 172 14.82 5.54 12.51
C ARG A 172 15.34 6.89 12.01
N GLU A 173 15.70 7.01 10.75
CA GLU A 173 16.25 8.25 10.18
C GLU A 173 15.22 9.35 9.95
N ILE A 174 13.92 9.03 9.84
CA ILE A 174 12.90 10.07 9.67
C ILE A 174 12.76 10.89 10.95
N LYS A 175 12.54 12.18 10.82
CA LYS A 175 12.32 13.10 11.98
C LYS A 175 11.05 12.73 12.74
N GLY A 176 10.08 12.18 12.07
CA GLY A 176 8.82 11.72 12.63
C GLY A 176 8.89 10.38 13.35
N TYR A 177 10.05 9.71 13.42
CA TYR A 177 10.22 8.43 14.12
C TYR A 177 9.62 8.37 15.53
N PRO A 178 9.71 9.44 16.38
CA PRO A 178 9.06 9.44 17.68
C PRO A 178 7.55 9.15 17.67
N LEU A 179 6.85 9.38 16.55
CA LEU A 179 5.44 9.02 16.43
C LEU A 179 5.23 7.50 16.42
N LEU A 180 6.20 6.74 15.90
CA LEU A 180 6.21 5.29 15.95
C LEU A 180 6.58 4.75 17.34
N GLU A 181 7.32 5.50 18.12
CA GLU A 181 7.67 5.14 19.51
C GLU A 181 6.55 5.45 20.53
N GLY A 182 5.45 6.06 20.10
CA GLY A 182 4.32 6.35 20.97
C GLY A 182 4.43 7.69 21.69
N VAL A 183 4.18 8.78 20.99
CA VAL A 183 4.14 10.14 21.59
C VAL A 183 2.99 10.28 22.56
N ARG A 184 3.22 11.03 23.64
CA ARG A 184 2.22 11.41 24.65
C ARG A 184 1.51 10.22 25.32
N GLY A 185 2.21 9.08 25.47
CA GLY A 185 1.65 7.88 26.09
C GLY A 185 0.75 7.05 25.15
N GLY A 186 0.82 7.32 23.86
CA GLY A 186 0.22 6.44 22.84
C GLY A 186 0.96 5.10 22.76
N PRO A 187 0.35 4.10 22.12
CA PRO A 187 0.98 2.79 21.94
C PRO A 187 2.21 2.90 21.01
N VAL A 188 3.21 2.08 21.28
CA VAL A 188 4.34 1.87 20.38
C VAL A 188 3.84 1.14 19.14
N ALA A 189 4.24 1.57 17.96
CA ALA A 189 3.88 0.95 16.70
C ALA A 189 4.70 -0.33 16.45
N ASP A 190 4.16 -1.25 15.66
CA ASP A 190 4.80 -2.51 15.27
C ASP A 190 5.88 -2.27 14.19
N VAL A 191 7.01 -1.69 14.64
CA VAL A 191 8.14 -1.31 13.77
C VAL A 191 8.80 -2.54 13.13
N ASP A 192 8.77 -3.69 13.80
CA ASP A 192 9.35 -4.92 13.26
C ASP A 192 8.58 -5.40 12.03
N THR A 193 7.24 -5.43 12.10
CA THR A 193 6.41 -5.74 10.91
C THR A 193 6.60 -4.71 9.79
N LEU A 194 6.76 -3.43 10.10
CA LEU A 194 7.06 -2.40 9.12
C LEU A 194 8.42 -2.64 8.44
N ALA A 195 9.46 -2.98 9.20
CA ALA A 195 10.79 -3.25 8.67
C ALA A 195 10.81 -4.49 7.77
N GLU A 196 10.09 -5.55 8.16
CA GLU A 196 9.91 -6.72 7.31
C GLU A 196 9.20 -6.36 6.00
N ALA A 197 8.14 -5.55 6.05
CA ALA A 197 7.42 -5.11 4.85
C ALA A 197 8.31 -4.29 3.90
N LEU A 198 9.15 -3.39 4.43
CA LEU A 198 10.12 -2.61 3.63
C LEU A 198 11.18 -3.50 2.99
N SER A 199 11.73 -4.46 3.74
CA SER A 199 12.69 -5.44 3.22
C SER A 199 12.06 -6.27 2.09
N ARG A 200 10.83 -6.77 2.27
CA ARG A 200 10.08 -7.51 1.24
C ARG A 200 9.80 -6.66 0.02
N LEU A 201 9.40 -5.40 0.21
CA LEU A 201 9.17 -4.45 -0.88
C LEU A 201 10.45 -4.20 -1.69
N SER A 202 11.60 -4.08 -1.01
CA SER A 202 12.89 -3.89 -1.67
C SER A 202 13.28 -5.11 -2.51
N LEU A 203 13.01 -6.32 -2.01
CA LEU A 203 13.26 -7.56 -2.74
C LEU A 203 12.35 -7.69 -3.96
N LEU A 204 11.04 -7.43 -3.81
CA LEU A 204 10.09 -7.39 -4.92
C LEU A 204 10.53 -6.42 -6.01
N ALA A 205 10.95 -5.22 -5.62
CA ALA A 205 11.42 -4.20 -6.55
C ALA A 205 12.70 -4.63 -7.28
N HIS A 206 13.65 -5.23 -6.57
CA HIS A 206 14.89 -5.71 -7.15
C HIS A 206 14.68 -6.85 -8.16
N GLU A 207 13.85 -7.83 -7.82
CA GLU A 207 13.54 -8.97 -8.70
C GLU A 207 12.76 -8.55 -9.95
N ASN A 208 11.99 -7.47 -9.85
CA ASN A 208 11.19 -6.91 -10.94
C ASN A 208 11.74 -5.57 -11.48
N ARG A 209 13.02 -5.28 -11.32
CA ARG A 209 13.64 -4.00 -11.69
C ARG A 209 13.46 -3.58 -13.15
N ASP A 210 13.26 -4.56 -14.03
CA ASP A 210 13.05 -4.33 -15.47
C ASP A 210 11.56 -4.24 -15.84
N ARG A 211 10.64 -4.46 -14.87
CA ARG A 211 9.20 -4.53 -15.04
C ARG A 211 8.44 -3.44 -14.30
N ILE A 212 9.01 -2.85 -13.26
CA ILE A 212 8.37 -1.84 -12.41
C ILE A 212 8.94 -0.46 -12.74
N ASP A 213 8.07 0.52 -12.95
CA ASP A 213 8.41 1.94 -12.91
C ASP A 213 8.24 2.50 -11.51
N SER A 214 7.11 2.23 -10.86
CA SER A 214 6.86 2.66 -9.49
C SER A 214 5.89 1.75 -8.74
N ILE A 215 6.02 1.77 -7.42
CA ILE A 215 5.02 1.23 -6.47
C ILE A 215 4.72 2.34 -5.47
N ASP A 216 3.43 2.56 -5.18
CA ASP A 216 2.96 3.44 -4.13
C ASP A 216 2.02 2.68 -3.21
N ILE A 217 2.35 2.61 -1.93
CA ILE A 217 1.54 2.00 -0.87
C ILE A 217 1.23 3.13 0.11
N ASN A 218 0.02 3.66 0.02
CA ASN A 218 -0.37 4.85 0.77
C ASN A 218 -1.89 4.87 1.06
N PRO A 219 -2.30 4.72 2.34
CA PRO A 219 -1.45 4.51 3.50
C PRO A 219 -1.03 3.05 3.72
N PHE A 220 0.14 2.88 4.32
CA PHE A 220 0.54 1.66 5.02
C PHE A 220 0.39 1.92 6.52
N LEU A 221 -0.60 1.29 7.15
CA LEU A 221 -0.92 1.49 8.56
C LEU A 221 -0.06 0.59 9.43
N VAL A 222 0.67 1.18 10.37
CA VAL A 222 1.44 0.47 11.38
C VAL A 222 0.66 0.49 12.68
N LEU A 223 0.13 -0.65 13.08
CA LEU A 223 -0.70 -0.81 14.26
C LEU A 223 0.15 -0.89 15.53
N PRO A 224 -0.46 -0.87 16.73
CA PRO A 224 0.28 -1.12 17.96
C PRO A 224 1.09 -2.40 17.93
N GLU A 225 2.21 -2.44 18.65
CA GLU A 225 3.13 -3.58 18.74
C GLU A 225 2.39 -4.91 18.93
N GLY A 226 2.75 -5.91 18.11
CA GLY A 226 2.11 -7.23 18.07
C GLY A 226 0.80 -7.29 17.30
N GLN A 227 0.27 -6.17 16.78
CA GLN A 227 -0.94 -6.15 15.94
C GLN A 227 -0.63 -6.07 14.43
N GLY A 228 0.65 -5.95 14.10
CA GLY A 228 1.13 -5.92 12.73
C GLY A 228 0.98 -4.57 12.02
N ALA A 229 1.13 -4.63 10.71
CA ALA A 229 0.96 -3.48 9.83
C ALA A 229 0.29 -3.94 8.52
N ARG A 230 -0.33 -3.03 7.74
CA ARG A 230 -1.05 -3.44 6.50
C ARG A 230 -1.15 -2.31 5.48
N ALA A 231 -0.99 -2.67 4.23
CA ALA A 231 -1.33 -1.81 3.11
C ALA A 231 -2.86 -1.65 3.00
N VAL A 232 -3.33 -0.42 3.05
CA VAL A 232 -4.75 -0.07 2.89
C VAL A 232 -5.06 0.26 1.43
N ASP A 233 -4.12 0.93 0.76
CA ASP A 233 -4.19 1.21 -0.67
C ASP A 233 -2.84 0.93 -1.33
N ALA A 234 -2.87 0.53 -2.60
CA ALA A 234 -1.68 0.23 -3.35
C ALA A 234 -1.87 0.47 -4.85
N LEU A 235 -0.85 1.06 -5.45
CA LEU A 235 -0.73 1.25 -6.89
C LEU A 235 0.60 0.68 -7.35
N ILE A 236 0.59 -0.15 -8.39
CA ILE A 236 1.79 -0.64 -9.06
C ILE A 236 1.72 -0.18 -10.52
N VAL A 237 2.70 0.61 -10.92
CA VAL A 237 2.85 1.07 -12.29
C VAL A 237 3.91 0.22 -12.96
N PRO A 238 3.55 -0.64 -13.91
CA PRO A 238 4.53 -1.39 -14.68
C PRO A 238 5.31 -0.44 -15.59
N ARG A 239 6.47 -0.90 -15.99
CA ARG A 239 7.28 -0.20 -16.97
C ARG A 239 6.64 -0.35 -18.35
N GLU A 240 6.48 0.75 -19.07
CA GLU A 240 6.15 0.71 -20.49
C GLU A 240 7.35 0.14 -21.26
N ASP A 241 7.08 -0.85 -22.12
CA ASP A 241 8.08 -1.38 -23.03
C ASP A 241 8.46 -0.27 -24.04
N SER A 242 9.75 0.04 -24.09
CA SER A 242 10.32 1.10 -24.95
C SER A 242 10.54 0.58 -26.37
#